data_9f4cb8dd1fb138189c3b5acf75084dfc
#
_entry.id   9f4cb8dd1fb138189c3b5acf75084dfc
#
_cell.length_a   1.000
_cell.length_b   1.000
_cell.length_c   1.000
_cell.angle_alpha   90.00
_cell.angle_beta   90.00
_cell.angle_gamma   90.00
#
_symmetry.space_group_name_H-M   'P 1'
#
loop_
_entity.id
_entity.type
_entity.pdbx_description
1 polymer ?
#
loop_
_entity_poly.entity_id
_entity_poly.type
_entity_poly.pdbx_seq_one_letter_code
_entity_poly.pdbx_strand_id
1 'polypeptide(L)'
;MLTSGVGTRIKCQGKAKEYMLKQRTLKKQVSATGVGLHNGEKVTLTLKPAAIDAGIVFVRADLPGAPIIQARPDAVRDTRMCSALEHNGARVATVEHLMSALAGLGVDNIIVEVTASEIPIMDGSSGPFIFLLQQAGITEQDAPKKFIKIKKLVEIQDSDKWVKFEPYHGFKMDFTIDFAHPVFENSGSNVKLDFKDNTYVKDISRARTFGFMHEVEYLRANGLARGGSLDNAIVLDEYRILNTDGLRYEDEFAKHKVLDAIGDLYMLGHPLLGAFTAYKSGHALNNALLRALLEDESAWEFATFDNIAEAPIGFQEQTAFFTPNLMPHFS
;
A
#
# COMPACT_ATOMS: atom_id res chain seq x y z
N MET A 1 -15.64 42.85 61.33
CA MET A 1 -15.31 41.41 61.37
C MET A 1 -15.54 40.89 59.99
N LEU A 2 -14.46 40.69 59.24
CA LEU A 2 -14.46 40.18 57.86
C LEU A 2 -13.84 38.81 57.92
N THR A 3 -14.58 37.76 57.58
CA THR A 3 -14.13 36.39 57.48
C THR A 3 -13.69 36.11 56.05
N SER A 4 -12.41 35.84 55.90
CA SER A 4 -11.75 35.45 54.67
C SER A 4 -12.11 34.00 54.30
N GLY A 5 -12.81 33.84 53.17
CA GLY A 5 -13.02 32.51 52.53
C GLY A 5 -11.78 32.08 51.75
N VAL A 6 -11.12 31.02 52.19
CA VAL A 6 -10.04 30.37 51.48
C VAL A 6 -10.65 29.46 50.39
N GLY A 7 -10.60 29.89 49.14
CA GLY A 7 -10.99 29.08 48.00
C GLY A 7 -9.94 28.03 47.70
N THR A 8 -10.23 26.76 48.00
CA THR A 8 -9.40 25.62 47.62
C THR A 8 -9.50 25.39 46.11
N ARG A 9 -8.48 25.79 45.35
CA ARG A 9 -8.32 25.42 43.95
C ARG A 9 -8.07 23.92 43.85
N ILE A 10 -9.10 23.18 43.47
CA ILE A 10 -8.93 21.77 43.05
C ILE A 10 -8.16 21.80 41.73
N LYS A 11 -6.87 21.45 41.78
CA LYS A 11 -6.08 21.12 40.58
C LYS A 11 -6.58 19.77 40.08
N CYS A 12 -7.44 19.78 39.06
CA CYS A 12 -7.68 18.61 38.23
C CYS A 12 -6.40 18.36 37.41
N GLN A 13 -5.45 17.62 37.96
CA GLN A 13 -4.42 16.95 37.21
C GLN A 13 -5.04 15.67 36.63
N GLY A 14 -5.82 15.81 35.56
CA GLY A 14 -6.10 14.73 34.64
C GLY A 14 -4.81 14.43 33.90
N LYS A 15 -4.07 13.37 34.29
CA LYS A 15 -3.09 12.78 33.42
C LYS A 15 -3.84 12.40 32.15
N ALA A 16 -3.54 13.07 31.03
CA ALA A 16 -3.93 12.56 29.73
C ALA A 16 -3.44 11.11 29.68
N LYS A 17 -4.34 10.15 29.49
CA LYS A 17 -3.93 8.76 29.27
C LYS A 17 -3.06 8.80 28.02
N GLU A 18 -1.78 8.52 28.19
CA GLU A 18 -0.85 8.32 27.09
C GLU A 18 -1.33 7.08 26.34
N TYR A 19 -1.86 7.28 25.14
CA TYR A 19 -2.30 6.18 24.27
C TYR A 19 -1.15 5.86 23.31
N MET A 20 -0.55 4.69 23.49
CA MET A 20 0.42 4.10 22.59
C MET A 20 -0.20 3.90 21.20
N LEU A 21 0.56 4.18 20.15
CA LEU A 21 0.15 3.82 18.79
C LEU A 21 0.28 2.30 18.60
N LYS A 22 -0.87 1.64 18.38
CA LYS A 22 -0.99 0.18 18.41
C LYS A 22 -0.97 -0.45 17.02
N GLN A 23 -0.55 -1.72 16.97
CA GLN A 23 -0.72 -2.57 15.79
C GLN A 23 -2.19 -2.78 15.47
N ARG A 24 -2.49 -3.14 14.21
CA ARG A 24 -3.84 -3.32 13.71
C ARG A 24 -3.99 -4.59 12.90
N THR A 25 -5.18 -5.21 13.05
CA THR A 25 -5.66 -6.35 12.27
C THR A 25 -7.13 -6.17 11.93
N LEU A 26 -7.72 -7.15 11.25
CA LEU A 26 -9.16 -7.16 10.94
C LEU A 26 -9.99 -7.59 12.15
N LYS A 27 -11.25 -7.13 12.23
CA LYS A 27 -12.23 -7.60 13.24
C LYS A 27 -12.82 -8.96 12.85
N LYS A 28 -13.04 -9.19 11.56
CA LYS A 28 -13.61 -10.43 11.02
C LYS A 28 -13.04 -10.71 9.64
N GLN A 29 -13.17 -11.95 9.18
CA GLN A 29 -12.80 -12.30 7.82
C GLN A 29 -13.77 -11.71 6.79
N VAL A 30 -13.26 -11.47 5.59
CA VAL A 30 -14.01 -11.06 4.40
C VAL A 30 -13.46 -11.75 3.18
N SER A 31 -14.30 -12.02 2.19
CA SER A 31 -13.88 -12.70 0.96
C SER A 31 -14.45 -12.00 -0.27
N ALA A 32 -13.71 -12.08 -1.37
CA ALA A 32 -14.15 -11.67 -2.69
C ALA A 32 -13.63 -12.65 -3.74
N THR A 33 -14.32 -12.72 -4.88
CA THR A 33 -13.91 -13.54 -6.01
C THR A 33 -13.73 -12.65 -7.23
N GLY A 34 -12.65 -12.88 -7.97
CA GLY A 34 -12.35 -12.16 -9.21
C GLY A 34 -11.49 -13.01 -10.12
N VAL A 35 -10.76 -12.36 -11.02
CA VAL A 35 -9.83 -12.99 -11.97
C VAL A 35 -8.44 -12.40 -11.80
N GLY A 36 -7.39 -13.21 -11.98
CA GLY A 36 -6.01 -12.72 -12.06
C GLY A 36 -5.80 -11.95 -13.35
N LEU A 37 -5.06 -10.85 -13.31
CA LEU A 37 -4.78 -10.00 -14.48
C LEU A 37 -3.99 -10.75 -15.54
N HIS A 38 -2.93 -11.46 -15.12
CA HIS A 38 -2.00 -12.10 -16.05
C HIS A 38 -2.42 -13.51 -16.40
N ASN A 39 -2.76 -14.35 -15.43
CA ASN A 39 -3.13 -15.74 -15.67
C ASN A 39 -4.58 -15.91 -16.15
N GLY A 40 -5.48 -14.95 -15.86
CA GLY A 40 -6.92 -15.02 -16.21
C GLY A 40 -7.70 -16.06 -15.41
N GLU A 41 -7.10 -16.66 -14.38
CA GLU A 41 -7.76 -17.66 -13.54
C GLU A 41 -8.71 -17.03 -12.54
N LYS A 42 -9.82 -17.72 -12.31
CA LYS A 42 -10.74 -17.35 -11.22
C LYS A 42 -10.05 -17.59 -9.88
N VAL A 43 -10.05 -16.59 -9.03
CA VAL A 43 -9.43 -16.65 -7.71
C VAL A 43 -10.38 -16.13 -6.64
N THR A 44 -10.47 -16.83 -5.52
CA THR A 44 -11.11 -16.35 -4.30
C THR A 44 -10.01 -15.84 -3.37
N LEU A 45 -10.14 -14.58 -3.00
CA LEU A 45 -9.33 -13.90 -1.99
C LEU A 45 -10.10 -13.91 -0.67
N THR A 46 -9.47 -14.38 0.41
CA THR A 46 -10.02 -14.28 1.77
C THR A 46 -9.01 -13.57 2.67
N LEU A 47 -9.45 -12.47 3.25
CA LEU A 47 -8.68 -11.68 4.21
C LEU A 47 -9.13 -12.05 5.62
N LYS A 48 -8.19 -12.45 6.50
CA LYS A 48 -8.47 -12.91 7.86
C LYS A 48 -7.66 -12.14 8.89
N PRO A 49 -8.21 -11.95 10.11
CA PRO A 49 -7.41 -11.45 11.24
C PRO A 49 -6.16 -12.30 11.45
N ALA A 50 -5.09 -11.66 11.91
CA ALA A 50 -3.85 -12.34 12.31
C ALA A 50 -3.43 -11.94 13.73
N ALA A 51 -2.56 -12.73 14.35
CA ALA A 51 -2.01 -12.46 15.67
C ALA A 51 -1.08 -11.23 15.65
N ILE A 52 -0.80 -10.68 16.82
CA ILE A 52 0.23 -9.66 17.03
C ILE A 52 1.56 -10.13 16.44
N ASP A 53 2.28 -9.24 15.78
CA ASP A 53 3.59 -9.48 15.13
C ASP A 53 3.58 -10.57 14.03
N ALA A 54 2.39 -10.99 13.56
CA ALA A 54 2.30 -11.93 12.43
C ALA A 54 2.78 -11.30 11.11
N GLY A 55 2.63 -9.99 10.96
CA GLY A 55 2.85 -9.30 9.69
C GLY A 55 1.82 -9.68 8.63
N ILE A 56 2.18 -9.52 7.36
CA ILE A 56 1.31 -9.82 6.21
C ILE A 56 1.72 -11.18 5.65
N VAL A 57 0.81 -12.15 5.72
CA VAL A 57 1.06 -13.56 5.41
C VAL A 57 0.14 -14.01 4.28
N PHE A 58 0.72 -14.45 3.17
CA PHE A 58 -0.02 -15.05 2.05
C PHE A 58 -0.08 -16.57 2.20
N VAL A 59 -1.24 -17.15 1.87
CA VAL A 59 -1.49 -18.58 1.94
C VAL A 59 -2.11 -19.07 0.63
N ARG A 60 -1.47 -20.05 -0.02
CA ARG A 60 -2.00 -20.73 -1.21
C ARG A 60 -2.92 -21.87 -0.78
N ALA A 61 -4.18 -21.52 -0.51
CA ALA A 61 -5.18 -22.45 0.03
C ALA A 61 -5.59 -23.56 -0.95
N ASP A 62 -5.31 -23.41 -2.24
CA ASP A 62 -5.51 -24.37 -3.30
C ASP A 62 -4.44 -25.46 -3.41
N LEU A 63 -3.27 -25.22 -2.77
CA LEU A 63 -2.15 -26.15 -2.84
C LEU A 63 -2.12 -27.10 -1.63
N PRO A 64 -1.63 -28.34 -1.80
CA PRO A 64 -1.46 -29.28 -0.68
C PRO A 64 -0.60 -28.67 0.45
N GLY A 65 -1.07 -28.77 1.68
CA GLY A 65 -0.39 -28.22 2.85
C GLY A 65 -0.51 -26.70 3.01
N ALA A 66 -1.27 -26.02 2.14
CA ALA A 66 -1.53 -24.60 2.19
C ALA A 66 -0.24 -23.77 2.48
N PRO A 67 0.75 -23.79 1.58
CA PRO A 67 2.05 -23.16 1.82
C PRO A 67 1.90 -21.68 2.10
N ILE A 68 2.76 -21.22 3.02
CA ILE A 68 2.76 -19.85 3.56
C ILE A 68 3.93 -19.06 2.94
N ILE A 69 3.64 -17.82 2.54
CA ILE A 69 4.63 -16.86 2.05
C ILE A 69 4.52 -15.59 2.87
N GLN A 70 5.55 -15.25 3.63
CA GLN A 70 5.63 -13.97 4.33
C GLN A 70 5.90 -12.84 3.33
N ALA A 71 5.15 -11.73 3.40
CA ALA A 71 5.45 -10.54 2.63
C ALA A 71 6.77 -9.93 3.12
N ARG A 72 7.81 -10.04 2.29
CA ARG A 72 9.17 -9.55 2.57
C ARG A 72 9.88 -9.21 1.28
N PRO A 73 10.83 -8.25 1.27
CA PRO A 73 11.57 -7.90 0.04
C PRO A 73 12.31 -9.08 -0.58
N ASP A 74 12.83 -10.00 0.22
CA ASP A 74 13.55 -11.19 -0.24
C ASP A 74 12.63 -12.30 -0.78
N ALA A 75 11.32 -12.26 -0.48
CA ALA A 75 10.34 -13.16 -1.08
C ALA A 75 9.87 -12.69 -2.47
N VAL A 76 10.08 -11.43 -2.84
CA VAL A 76 9.81 -10.92 -4.20
C VAL A 76 10.84 -11.50 -5.16
N ARG A 77 10.41 -12.38 -6.06
CA ARG A 77 11.28 -13.12 -7.01
C ARG A 77 11.05 -12.75 -8.46
N ASP A 78 9.88 -12.22 -8.78
CA ASP A 78 9.57 -11.74 -10.12
C ASP A 78 8.93 -10.35 -10.02
N THR A 79 9.48 -9.41 -10.78
CA THR A 79 9.06 -8.01 -10.83
C THR A 79 8.68 -7.57 -12.24
N ARG A 80 8.54 -8.53 -13.15
CA ARG A 80 8.06 -8.27 -14.51
C ARG A 80 6.56 -8.07 -14.50
N MET A 81 6.11 -6.90 -14.83
CA MET A 81 4.71 -6.48 -14.89
C MET A 81 3.96 -6.37 -13.54
N CYS A 82 4.42 -7.04 -12.48
CA CYS A 82 3.83 -7.01 -11.13
C CYS A 82 4.87 -7.45 -10.10
N SER A 83 4.57 -7.26 -8.82
CA SER A 83 5.32 -7.87 -7.73
C SER A 83 4.79 -9.26 -7.42
N ALA A 84 5.65 -10.29 -7.54
CA ALA A 84 5.30 -11.67 -7.22
C ALA A 84 6.16 -12.21 -6.09
N LEU A 85 5.48 -12.72 -5.07
CA LEU A 85 6.08 -13.41 -3.93
C LEU A 85 6.23 -14.90 -4.23
N GLU A 86 7.40 -15.47 -3.89
CA GLU A 86 7.66 -16.90 -4.06
C GLU A 86 8.39 -17.47 -2.86
N HIS A 87 7.94 -18.61 -2.38
CA HIS A 87 8.57 -19.37 -1.31
C HIS A 87 8.23 -20.86 -1.44
N ASN A 88 9.25 -21.75 -1.37
CA ASN A 88 9.10 -23.20 -1.37
C ASN A 88 8.18 -23.72 -2.52
N GLY A 89 8.32 -23.16 -3.72
CA GLY A 89 7.53 -23.55 -4.90
C GLY A 89 6.11 -22.97 -4.97
N ALA A 90 5.66 -22.26 -3.93
CA ALA A 90 4.42 -21.51 -3.99
C ALA A 90 4.67 -20.08 -4.51
N ARG A 91 3.69 -19.55 -5.27
CA ARG A 91 3.74 -18.21 -5.86
C ARG A 91 2.42 -17.48 -5.62
N VAL A 92 2.50 -16.18 -5.31
CA VAL A 92 1.38 -15.24 -5.36
C VAL A 92 1.84 -13.97 -6.05
N ALA A 93 1.23 -13.63 -7.18
CA ALA A 93 1.57 -12.50 -8.03
C ALA A 93 0.57 -11.34 -7.86
N THR A 94 0.91 -10.16 -8.40
CA THR A 94 0.08 -8.95 -8.43
C THR A 94 -0.38 -8.53 -7.02
N VAL A 95 0.56 -8.55 -6.07
CA VAL A 95 0.26 -8.28 -4.66
C VAL A 95 0.25 -6.79 -4.32
N GLU A 96 0.84 -5.95 -5.17
CA GLU A 96 1.09 -4.52 -4.95
C GLU A 96 -0.18 -3.71 -4.64
N HIS A 97 -1.28 -3.95 -5.34
CA HIS A 97 -2.52 -3.19 -5.12
C HIS A 97 -3.16 -3.50 -3.75
N LEU A 98 -3.15 -4.77 -3.33
CA LEU A 98 -3.61 -5.18 -2.00
C LEU A 98 -2.66 -4.65 -0.92
N MET A 99 -1.35 -4.80 -1.12
CA MET A 99 -0.34 -4.28 -0.19
C MET A 99 -0.45 -2.77 -0.01
N SER A 100 -0.74 -2.03 -1.10
CA SER A 100 -1.01 -0.60 -1.07
C SER A 100 -2.24 -0.25 -0.22
N ALA A 101 -3.33 -1.02 -0.35
CA ALA A 101 -4.52 -0.85 0.48
C ALA A 101 -4.25 -1.10 1.96
N LEU A 102 -3.46 -2.15 2.28
CA LEU A 102 -3.06 -2.48 3.65
C LEU A 102 -2.21 -1.36 4.27
N ALA A 103 -1.24 -0.84 3.51
CA ALA A 103 -0.43 0.32 3.91
C ALA A 103 -1.28 1.55 4.17
N GLY A 104 -2.17 1.90 3.23
CA GLY A 104 -3.03 3.07 3.29
C GLY A 104 -3.99 3.06 4.48
N LEU A 105 -4.46 1.89 4.91
CA LEU A 105 -5.31 1.72 6.09
C LEU A 105 -4.53 1.35 7.36
N GLY A 106 -3.19 1.20 7.27
CA GLY A 106 -2.32 0.91 8.40
C GLY A 106 -2.58 -0.44 9.06
N VAL A 107 -2.88 -1.50 8.27
CA VAL A 107 -3.05 -2.88 8.74
C VAL A 107 -1.69 -3.53 8.86
N ASP A 108 -1.30 -3.93 10.06
CA ASP A 108 0.01 -4.52 10.34
C ASP A 108 -0.01 -6.06 10.22
N ASN A 109 -1.11 -6.69 10.65
CA ASN A 109 -1.19 -8.15 10.78
C ASN A 109 -2.42 -8.69 10.05
N ILE A 110 -2.21 -9.54 9.04
CA ILE A 110 -3.30 -10.11 8.24
C ILE A 110 -2.87 -11.43 7.61
N ILE A 111 -3.81 -12.37 7.49
CA ILE A 111 -3.66 -13.56 6.66
C ILE A 111 -4.44 -13.34 5.37
N VAL A 112 -3.77 -13.50 4.24
CA VAL A 112 -4.28 -13.35 2.88
C VAL A 112 -4.31 -14.73 2.22
N GLU A 113 -5.48 -15.37 2.21
CA GLU A 113 -5.64 -16.66 1.52
C GLU A 113 -6.09 -16.46 0.08
N VAL A 114 -5.48 -17.19 -0.85
CA VAL A 114 -5.84 -17.19 -2.26
C VAL A 114 -5.96 -18.62 -2.80
N THR A 115 -6.89 -18.81 -3.75
CA THR A 115 -7.14 -20.11 -4.39
C THR A 115 -6.52 -20.21 -5.80
N ALA A 116 -5.61 -19.32 -6.14
CA ALA A 116 -4.82 -19.33 -7.38
C ALA A 116 -3.50 -18.58 -7.16
N SER A 117 -2.65 -18.56 -8.18
CA SER A 117 -1.29 -17.98 -8.11
C SER A 117 -1.22 -16.46 -8.24
N GLU A 118 -2.36 -15.77 -8.23
CA GLU A 118 -2.43 -14.32 -8.45
C GLU A 118 -3.55 -13.71 -7.62
N ILE A 119 -3.35 -12.50 -7.07
CA ILE A 119 -4.40 -11.70 -6.43
C ILE A 119 -5.41 -11.28 -7.50
N PRO A 120 -6.74 -11.29 -7.24
CA PRO A 120 -7.71 -10.81 -8.21
C PRO A 120 -7.47 -9.33 -8.52
N ILE A 121 -7.49 -8.99 -9.82
CA ILE A 121 -7.21 -7.61 -10.26
C ILE A 121 -8.31 -6.62 -9.87
N MET A 122 -9.51 -7.11 -9.63
CA MET A 122 -10.69 -6.32 -9.31
C MET A 122 -10.99 -5.28 -10.40
N ASP A 123 -11.00 -3.99 -10.08
CA ASP A 123 -11.17 -2.88 -11.02
C ASP A 123 -9.83 -2.27 -11.50
N GLY A 124 -8.71 -2.92 -11.16
CA GLY A 124 -7.36 -2.44 -11.49
C GLY A 124 -6.78 -1.42 -10.51
N SER A 125 -7.47 -1.12 -9.42
CA SER A 125 -7.03 -0.18 -8.38
C SER A 125 -7.00 -0.84 -6.99
N SER A 126 -6.61 -0.09 -5.96
CA SER A 126 -6.72 -0.52 -4.56
C SER A 126 -8.12 -0.30 -3.96
N GLY A 127 -9.01 0.43 -4.64
CA GLY A 127 -10.33 0.80 -4.12
C GLY A 127 -11.17 -0.37 -3.63
N PRO A 128 -11.33 -1.46 -4.39
CA PRO A 128 -12.07 -2.65 -3.95
C PRO A 128 -11.47 -3.31 -2.69
N PHE A 129 -10.15 -3.32 -2.55
CA PHE A 129 -9.50 -3.86 -1.35
C PHE A 129 -9.74 -2.96 -0.14
N ILE A 130 -9.71 -1.62 -0.30
CA ILE A 130 -10.12 -0.67 0.75
C ILE A 130 -11.54 -0.98 1.22
N PHE A 131 -12.47 -1.19 0.29
CA PHE A 131 -13.86 -1.52 0.61
C PHE A 131 -13.97 -2.84 1.41
N LEU A 132 -13.26 -3.90 1.00
CA LEU A 132 -13.23 -5.18 1.72
C LEU A 132 -12.67 -5.01 3.14
N LEU A 133 -11.57 -4.29 3.30
CA LEU A 133 -10.95 -4.02 4.60
C LEU A 133 -11.89 -3.23 5.52
N GLN A 134 -12.60 -2.25 4.98
CA GLN A 134 -13.62 -1.48 5.72
C GLN A 134 -14.82 -2.35 6.11
N GLN A 135 -15.30 -3.25 5.24
CA GLN A 135 -16.35 -4.22 5.57
C GLN A 135 -15.93 -5.21 6.66
N ALA A 136 -14.67 -5.66 6.63
CA ALA A 136 -14.12 -6.52 7.68
C ALA A 136 -14.03 -5.77 9.01
N GLY A 137 -13.87 -4.46 8.95
CA GLY A 137 -13.53 -3.60 10.07
C GLY A 137 -12.09 -3.83 10.53
N ILE A 138 -11.45 -2.79 11.02
CA ILE A 138 -10.09 -2.84 11.55
C ILE A 138 -10.15 -2.67 13.06
N THR A 139 -9.27 -3.34 13.80
CA THR A 139 -9.17 -3.25 15.25
C THR A 139 -7.73 -3.13 15.69
N GLU A 140 -7.51 -2.42 16.77
CA GLU A 140 -6.20 -2.33 17.43
C GLU A 140 -5.90 -3.60 18.22
N GLN A 141 -4.62 -3.94 18.28
CA GLN A 141 -4.06 -5.03 19.06
C GLN A 141 -3.18 -4.46 20.16
N ASP A 142 -3.12 -5.12 21.30
CA ASP A 142 -2.39 -4.60 22.47
C ASP A 142 -0.86 -4.83 22.36
N ALA A 143 -0.28 -4.22 21.32
CA ALA A 143 1.15 -4.22 21.03
C ALA A 143 1.54 -2.91 20.30
N PRO A 144 2.76 -2.39 20.54
CA PRO A 144 3.22 -1.16 19.89
C PRO A 144 3.35 -1.37 18.37
N LYS A 145 2.86 -0.37 17.60
CA LYS A 145 3.09 -0.31 16.16
C LYS A 145 4.55 0.02 15.90
N LYS A 146 5.20 -0.80 15.08
CA LYS A 146 6.60 -0.63 14.70
C LYS A 146 6.70 0.10 13.37
N PHE A 147 7.67 0.98 13.25
CA PHE A 147 8.01 1.73 12.04
C PHE A 147 9.46 1.46 11.67
N ILE A 148 9.76 1.47 10.37
CA ILE A 148 11.12 1.56 9.86
C ILE A 148 11.43 3.04 9.64
N LYS A 149 12.33 3.60 10.47
CA LYS A 149 12.77 4.98 10.39
C LYS A 149 14.07 5.06 9.59
N ILE A 150 14.03 5.83 8.51
CA ILE A 150 15.19 6.10 7.65
C ILE A 150 16.13 7.09 8.35
N LYS A 151 17.40 6.74 8.44
CA LYS A 151 18.44 7.52 9.16
C LYS A 151 19.38 8.25 8.24
N LYS A 152 19.60 7.76 7.03
CA LYS A 152 20.47 8.37 6.02
C LYS A 152 19.96 8.11 4.62
N LEU A 153 20.52 8.81 3.63
CA LEU A 153 20.23 8.56 2.23
C LEU A 153 20.58 7.11 1.85
N VAL A 154 19.63 6.45 1.20
CA VAL A 154 19.83 5.19 0.46
C VAL A 154 19.30 5.41 -0.93
N GLU A 155 20.09 5.15 -1.96
CA GLU A 155 19.75 5.42 -3.35
C GLU A 155 20.16 4.26 -4.24
N ILE A 156 19.29 3.93 -5.20
CA ILE A 156 19.56 2.97 -6.27
C ILE A 156 19.31 3.67 -7.61
N GLN A 157 20.25 3.51 -8.52
CA GLN A 157 20.17 4.02 -9.88
C GLN A 157 20.37 2.89 -10.89
N ASP A 158 19.55 2.88 -11.93
CA ASP A 158 19.67 2.01 -13.09
C ASP A 158 19.47 2.83 -14.37
N SER A 159 20.55 3.11 -15.08
CA SER A 159 20.56 3.98 -16.28
C SER A 159 20.02 5.38 -15.95
N ASP A 160 18.90 5.78 -16.56
CA ASP A 160 18.22 7.06 -16.32
C ASP A 160 17.15 7.00 -15.23
N LYS A 161 16.96 5.82 -14.62
CA LYS A 161 15.95 5.56 -13.57
C LYS A 161 16.61 5.56 -12.21
N TRP A 162 15.94 6.10 -11.22
CA TRP A 162 16.47 6.10 -9.86
C TRP A 162 15.38 6.18 -8.81
N VAL A 163 15.71 5.70 -7.61
CA VAL A 163 14.87 5.76 -6.40
C VAL A 163 15.75 6.02 -5.19
N LYS A 164 15.20 6.74 -4.21
CA LYS A 164 15.92 7.00 -2.97
C LYS A 164 15.01 7.11 -1.76
N PHE A 165 15.58 6.79 -0.60
CA PHE A 165 15.06 7.16 0.71
C PHE A 165 15.91 8.26 1.33
N GLU A 166 15.25 9.20 2.00
CA GLU A 166 15.89 10.26 2.81
C GLU A 166 15.19 10.34 4.18
N PRO A 167 15.92 10.75 5.24
CA PRO A 167 15.31 10.96 6.55
C PRO A 167 14.16 11.97 6.50
N TYR A 168 13.04 11.62 7.10
CA TYR A 168 11.87 12.50 7.26
C TYR A 168 11.04 12.05 8.45
N HIS A 169 10.51 12.98 9.24
CA HIS A 169 9.60 12.69 10.34
C HIS A 169 8.16 12.62 9.84
N GLY A 170 7.79 11.48 9.29
CA GLY A 170 6.53 11.19 8.62
C GLY A 170 6.76 10.29 7.42
N PHE A 171 5.79 10.23 6.52
CA PHE A 171 5.97 9.58 5.23
C PHE A 171 5.54 10.52 4.12
N LYS A 172 6.42 10.75 3.15
CA LYS A 172 6.13 11.53 1.94
C LYS A 172 6.70 10.86 0.71
N MET A 173 6.08 11.13 -0.43
CA MET A 173 6.49 10.60 -1.74
C MET A 173 6.58 11.73 -2.77
N ASP A 174 7.56 11.62 -3.66
CA ASP A 174 7.69 12.43 -4.88
C ASP A 174 8.00 11.45 -6.03
N PHE A 175 7.03 11.21 -6.90
CA PHE A 175 7.13 10.20 -7.95
C PHE A 175 6.93 10.85 -9.33
N THR A 176 7.91 10.68 -10.21
CA THR A 176 7.84 11.17 -11.60
C THR A 176 7.84 9.98 -12.55
N ILE A 177 6.85 9.97 -13.46
CA ILE A 177 6.79 9.06 -14.62
C ILE A 177 7.26 9.79 -15.89
N ASP A 178 7.75 9.02 -16.84
CA ASP A 178 8.16 9.55 -18.15
C ASP A 178 7.92 8.46 -19.22
N PHE A 179 6.84 8.62 -19.98
CA PHE A 179 6.45 7.73 -21.06
C PHE A 179 6.37 8.53 -22.37
N ALA A 180 7.00 8.03 -23.42
CA ALA A 180 6.99 8.64 -24.76
C ALA A 180 5.67 8.31 -25.47
N HIS A 181 4.58 8.97 -25.08
CA HIS A 181 3.27 8.77 -25.68
C HIS A 181 2.41 10.06 -25.59
N PRO A 182 1.64 10.45 -26.62
CA PRO A 182 0.90 11.73 -26.67
C PRO A 182 -0.04 11.98 -25.48
N VAL A 183 -0.66 10.94 -24.94
CA VAL A 183 -1.57 11.04 -23.78
C VAL A 183 -0.85 11.61 -22.56
N PHE A 184 0.44 11.30 -22.38
CA PHE A 184 1.21 11.78 -21.23
C PHE A 184 1.68 13.23 -21.34
N GLU A 185 1.67 13.82 -22.54
CA GLU A 185 1.98 15.24 -22.71
C GLU A 185 0.94 16.14 -22.03
N ASN A 186 -0.30 15.65 -21.89
CA ASN A 186 -1.42 16.39 -21.30
C ASN A 186 -1.85 15.83 -19.93
N SER A 187 -1.20 14.79 -19.42
CA SER A 187 -1.45 14.24 -18.10
C SER A 187 -0.36 14.64 -17.12
N GLY A 188 -0.69 14.78 -15.84
CA GLY A 188 0.31 15.05 -14.81
C GLY A 188 1.32 13.92 -14.72
N SER A 189 2.60 14.22 -14.93
CA SER A 189 3.70 13.25 -14.88
C SER A 189 4.37 13.12 -13.51
N ASN A 190 4.04 13.99 -12.55
CA ASN A 190 4.60 14.00 -11.21
C ASN A 190 3.51 14.08 -10.15
N VAL A 191 3.64 13.26 -9.12
CA VAL A 191 2.76 13.25 -7.95
C VAL A 191 3.60 13.42 -6.69
N LYS A 192 3.25 14.43 -5.88
CA LYS A 192 3.83 14.69 -4.55
C LYS A 192 2.77 14.48 -3.50
N LEU A 193 3.07 13.66 -2.52
CA LEU A 193 2.20 13.36 -1.39
C LEU A 193 2.94 13.54 -0.08
N ASP A 194 2.29 14.18 0.89
CA ASP A 194 2.67 14.13 2.28
C ASP A 194 1.50 13.48 3.06
N PHE A 195 1.75 12.31 3.62
CA PHE A 195 0.70 11.53 4.29
C PHE A 195 0.21 12.12 5.61
N LYS A 196 0.74 13.28 6.02
CA LYS A 196 0.18 14.06 7.15
C LYS A 196 -1.27 14.50 6.87
N ASP A 197 -1.66 14.66 5.61
CA ASP A 197 -2.98 15.15 5.20
C ASP A 197 -3.96 14.00 4.91
N ASN A 198 -3.55 12.73 5.12
CA ASN A 198 -4.34 11.50 4.99
C ASN A 198 -5.13 11.36 3.67
N THR A 199 -4.44 11.57 2.57
CA THR A 199 -5.04 11.68 1.23
C THR A 199 -5.12 10.35 0.47
N TYR A 200 -4.51 9.25 1.01
CA TYR A 200 -4.40 7.98 0.26
C TYR A 200 -5.74 7.46 -0.28
N VAL A 201 -6.75 7.33 0.58
CA VAL A 201 -8.05 6.76 0.18
C VAL A 201 -8.74 7.62 -0.88
N LYS A 202 -8.68 8.95 -0.74
CA LYS A 202 -9.33 9.89 -1.64
C LYS A 202 -8.57 10.07 -2.95
N ASP A 203 -7.24 10.26 -2.85
CA ASP A 203 -6.47 10.80 -3.96
C ASP A 203 -5.66 9.75 -4.72
N ILE A 204 -5.44 8.54 -4.13
CA ILE A 204 -4.57 7.50 -4.71
C ILE A 204 -5.31 6.19 -4.94
N SER A 205 -6.08 5.71 -3.95
CA SER A 205 -6.54 4.31 -3.91
C SER A 205 -7.34 3.86 -5.13
N ARG A 206 -7.96 4.77 -5.88
CA ARG A 206 -8.81 4.49 -7.03
C ARG A 206 -8.08 4.62 -8.39
N ALA A 207 -6.79 4.94 -8.40
CA ALA A 207 -6.00 5.01 -9.62
C ALA A 207 -5.83 3.62 -10.23
N ARG A 208 -6.26 3.44 -11.49
CA ARG A 208 -6.25 2.14 -12.18
C ARG A 208 -4.91 1.86 -12.84
N THR A 209 -4.56 0.57 -12.91
CA THR A 209 -3.46 0.10 -13.76
C THR A 209 -3.72 0.41 -15.23
N PHE A 210 -2.67 0.47 -16.01
CA PHE A 210 -2.74 0.82 -17.43
C PHE A 210 -1.77 0.00 -18.26
N GLY A 211 -2.05 -0.07 -19.55
CA GLY A 211 -1.19 -0.73 -20.51
C GLY A 211 -1.42 -0.23 -21.93
N PHE A 212 -0.41 -0.44 -22.79
CA PHE A 212 -0.47 -0.08 -24.19
C PHE A 212 -0.98 -1.26 -25.01
N MET A 213 -1.86 -1.00 -26.00
CA MET A 213 -2.51 -2.04 -26.80
C MET A 213 -1.48 -2.95 -27.48
N HIS A 214 -0.40 -2.39 -28.03
CA HIS A 214 0.66 -3.18 -28.67
C HIS A 214 1.40 -4.11 -27.69
N GLU A 215 1.56 -3.70 -26.43
CA GLU A 215 2.12 -4.54 -25.36
C GLU A 215 1.13 -5.64 -24.94
N VAL A 216 -0.17 -5.31 -24.88
CA VAL A 216 -1.23 -6.27 -24.50
C VAL A 216 -1.26 -7.46 -25.49
N GLU A 217 -1.14 -7.20 -26.78
CA GLU A 217 -1.09 -8.26 -27.79
C GLU A 217 0.13 -9.16 -27.61
N TYR A 218 1.30 -8.57 -27.39
CA TYR A 218 2.53 -9.30 -27.09
C TYR A 218 2.41 -10.11 -25.79
N LEU A 219 1.89 -9.51 -24.73
CA LEU A 219 1.68 -10.17 -23.43
C LEU A 219 0.74 -11.36 -23.54
N ARG A 220 -0.38 -11.23 -24.28
CA ARG A 220 -1.34 -12.32 -24.51
C ARG A 220 -0.72 -13.46 -25.30
N ALA A 221 0.07 -13.16 -26.32
CA ALA A 221 0.83 -14.18 -27.08
C ALA A 221 1.81 -14.96 -26.18
N ASN A 222 2.32 -14.33 -25.12
CA ASN A 222 3.19 -14.94 -24.11
C ASN A 222 2.44 -15.44 -22.85
N GLY A 223 1.11 -15.54 -22.90
CA GLY A 223 0.30 -16.10 -21.82
C GLY A 223 0.06 -15.18 -20.64
N LEU A 224 0.35 -13.89 -20.78
CA LEU A 224 0.10 -12.84 -19.79
C LEU A 224 -1.12 -11.97 -20.18
N ALA A 225 -1.57 -11.10 -19.29
CA ALA A 225 -2.71 -10.18 -19.48
C ALA A 225 -4.00 -10.89 -19.97
N ARG A 226 -4.21 -12.17 -19.62
CA ARG A 226 -5.36 -12.98 -20.06
C ARG A 226 -6.68 -12.53 -19.40
N GLY A 227 -6.62 -11.99 -18.18
CA GLY A 227 -7.78 -11.44 -17.46
C GLY A 227 -7.95 -9.93 -17.64
N GLY A 228 -7.06 -9.28 -18.43
CA GLY A 228 -7.12 -7.83 -18.67
C GLY A 228 -8.29 -7.43 -19.58
N SER A 229 -9.02 -6.40 -19.20
CA SER A 229 -10.14 -5.80 -19.92
C SER A 229 -10.21 -4.30 -19.67
N LEU A 230 -11.06 -3.59 -20.41
CA LEU A 230 -11.33 -2.16 -20.17
C LEU A 230 -12.02 -1.90 -18.82
N ASP A 231 -12.56 -2.93 -18.16
CA ASP A 231 -13.19 -2.81 -16.84
C ASP A 231 -12.14 -2.79 -15.70
N ASN A 232 -10.93 -3.29 -15.97
CA ASN A 232 -9.89 -3.44 -14.93
C ASN A 232 -8.52 -2.85 -15.30
N ALA A 233 -8.41 -2.16 -16.43
CA ALA A 233 -7.20 -1.44 -16.83
C ALA A 233 -7.54 -0.26 -17.75
N ILE A 234 -6.74 0.79 -17.69
CA ILE A 234 -6.75 1.84 -18.70
C ILE A 234 -5.91 1.34 -19.87
N VAL A 235 -6.50 1.26 -21.05
CA VAL A 235 -5.82 0.80 -22.27
C VAL A 235 -5.61 1.96 -23.21
N LEU A 236 -4.36 2.11 -23.68
CA LEU A 236 -3.97 3.15 -24.62
C LEU A 236 -3.66 2.51 -25.99
N ASP A 237 -4.22 3.11 -27.08
CA ASP A 237 -3.72 2.86 -28.42
C ASP A 237 -2.52 3.79 -28.71
N GLU A 238 -2.14 4.00 -29.95
CA GLU A 238 -1.00 4.87 -30.32
C GLU A 238 -1.23 6.36 -30.02
N TYR A 239 -2.48 6.80 -29.79
CA TYR A 239 -2.85 8.21 -29.74
C TYR A 239 -3.71 8.57 -28.53
N ARG A 240 -4.52 7.64 -28.01
CA ARG A 240 -5.59 7.94 -27.05
C ARG A 240 -5.89 6.81 -26.07
N ILE A 241 -6.68 7.13 -25.07
CA ILE A 241 -7.30 6.19 -24.13
C ILE A 241 -8.50 5.54 -24.79
N LEU A 242 -8.62 4.21 -24.69
CA LEU A 242 -9.72 3.43 -25.28
C LEU A 242 -10.93 3.30 -24.35
N ASN A 243 -10.74 3.48 -23.03
CA ASN A 243 -11.82 3.44 -22.05
C ASN A 243 -12.80 4.61 -22.28
N THR A 244 -14.08 4.31 -22.50
CA THR A 244 -15.12 5.31 -22.80
C THR A 244 -15.45 6.22 -21.63
N ASP A 245 -15.24 5.75 -20.39
CA ASP A 245 -15.40 6.51 -19.15
C ASP A 245 -14.23 7.45 -18.82
N GLY A 246 -13.14 7.40 -19.62
CA GLY A 246 -11.97 8.24 -19.46
C GLY A 246 -11.17 7.94 -18.18
N LEU A 247 -10.48 8.96 -17.67
CA LEU A 247 -9.67 8.90 -16.46
C LEU A 247 -10.49 9.27 -15.21
N ARG A 248 -10.17 8.64 -14.08
CA ARG A 248 -10.71 8.99 -12.75
C ARG A 248 -10.02 10.22 -12.13
N TYR A 249 -8.77 10.49 -12.56
CA TYR A 249 -7.96 11.65 -12.17
C TYR A 249 -7.18 12.14 -13.37
N GLU A 250 -6.90 13.43 -13.47
CA GLU A 250 -6.08 14.00 -14.57
C GLU A 250 -4.66 13.37 -14.60
N ASP A 251 -4.13 13.03 -13.43
CA ASP A 251 -2.83 12.43 -13.20
C ASP A 251 -2.92 10.93 -12.82
N GLU A 252 -3.95 10.21 -13.29
CA GLU A 252 -4.25 8.83 -12.88
C GLU A 252 -3.07 7.88 -13.11
N PHE A 253 -2.34 8.02 -14.19
CA PHE A 253 -1.17 7.19 -14.49
C PHE A 253 -0.06 7.34 -13.44
N ALA A 254 0.29 8.58 -13.09
CA ALA A 254 1.29 8.85 -12.08
C ALA A 254 0.81 8.42 -10.69
N LYS A 255 -0.46 8.63 -10.36
CA LYS A 255 -1.09 8.16 -9.12
C LYS A 255 -1.10 6.64 -9.01
N HIS A 256 -1.31 5.93 -10.12
CA HIS A 256 -1.22 4.48 -10.11
C HIS A 256 0.21 4.01 -9.82
N LYS A 257 1.22 4.63 -10.42
CA LYS A 257 2.62 4.31 -10.09
C LYS A 257 2.98 4.61 -8.63
N VAL A 258 2.37 5.64 -8.03
CA VAL A 258 2.47 5.89 -6.59
C VAL A 258 1.78 4.80 -5.78
N LEU A 259 0.58 4.35 -6.20
CA LEU A 259 -0.15 3.24 -5.60
C LEU A 259 0.70 1.97 -5.58
N ASP A 260 1.28 1.59 -6.72
CA ASP A 260 2.20 0.46 -6.87
C ASP A 260 3.39 0.58 -5.91
N ALA A 261 4.05 1.76 -5.91
CA ALA A 261 5.21 2.00 -5.05
C ALA A 261 4.85 1.88 -3.56
N ILE A 262 3.71 2.40 -3.10
CA ILE A 262 3.25 2.24 -1.71
C ILE A 262 3.13 0.75 -1.36
N GLY A 263 2.56 -0.05 -2.25
CA GLY A 263 2.43 -1.50 -2.06
C GLY A 263 3.77 -2.22 -2.03
N ASP A 264 4.67 -1.89 -2.97
CA ASP A 264 6.02 -2.44 -3.01
C ASP A 264 6.81 -2.10 -1.74
N LEU A 265 6.76 -0.84 -1.29
CA LEU A 265 7.46 -0.40 -0.08
C LEU A 265 6.92 -1.08 1.19
N TYR A 266 5.63 -1.42 1.22
CA TYR A 266 5.02 -2.10 2.36
C TYR A 266 5.46 -3.57 2.52
N MET A 267 6.22 -4.13 1.56
CA MET A 267 6.94 -5.41 1.70
C MET A 267 7.97 -5.39 2.83
N LEU A 268 8.36 -4.22 3.35
CA LEU A 268 9.16 -4.13 4.59
C LEU A 268 8.42 -4.67 5.82
N GLY A 269 7.10 -4.91 5.72
CA GLY A 269 6.25 -5.42 6.81
C GLY A 269 5.89 -4.37 7.86
N HIS A 270 6.40 -3.15 7.72
CA HIS A 270 6.17 -2.04 8.63
C HIS A 270 6.05 -0.71 7.85
N PRO A 271 5.24 0.26 8.32
CA PRO A 271 5.21 1.57 7.72
C PRO A 271 6.55 2.30 7.86
N LEU A 272 6.84 3.15 6.88
CA LEU A 272 8.07 3.94 6.81
C LEU A 272 7.93 5.30 7.50
N LEU A 273 9.00 5.73 8.16
CA LEU A 273 9.26 7.12 8.51
C LEU A 273 10.44 7.58 7.64
N GLY A 274 10.13 8.29 6.57
CA GLY A 274 11.10 8.71 5.57
C GLY A 274 10.45 9.39 4.38
N ALA A 275 11.28 9.97 3.53
CA ALA A 275 10.90 10.49 2.22
C ALA A 275 11.32 9.50 1.15
N PHE A 276 10.40 9.15 0.25
CA PHE A 276 10.66 8.35 -0.93
C PHE A 276 10.60 9.25 -2.18
N THR A 277 11.63 9.24 -2.99
CA THR A 277 11.63 9.94 -4.27
C THR A 277 12.00 8.98 -5.39
N ALA A 278 11.27 9.05 -6.49
CA ALA A 278 11.43 8.14 -7.63
C ALA A 278 11.30 8.85 -8.97
N TYR A 279 12.15 8.48 -9.90
CA TYR A 279 12.09 8.87 -11.30
C TYR A 279 12.08 7.61 -12.18
N LYS A 280 11.01 7.43 -12.97
CA LYS A 280 10.81 6.28 -13.89
C LYS A 280 10.91 4.91 -13.22
N SER A 281 10.61 4.83 -11.93
CA SER A 281 10.71 3.59 -11.15
C SER A 281 9.61 2.59 -11.49
N GLY A 282 9.87 1.33 -11.14
CA GLY A 282 8.95 0.21 -11.17
C GLY A 282 9.33 -0.81 -10.10
N HIS A 283 8.62 -1.95 -10.07
CA HIS A 283 8.74 -2.97 -9.01
C HIS A 283 10.17 -3.45 -8.78
N ALA A 284 10.96 -3.65 -9.85
CA ALA A 284 12.35 -4.09 -9.73
C ALA A 284 13.21 -3.10 -8.93
N LEU A 285 13.13 -1.81 -9.28
CA LEU A 285 13.94 -0.78 -8.65
C LEU A 285 13.46 -0.49 -7.23
N ASN A 286 12.15 -0.49 -7.00
CA ASN A 286 11.57 -0.38 -5.66
C ASN A 286 12.06 -1.51 -4.76
N ASN A 287 12.02 -2.77 -5.22
CA ASN A 287 12.50 -3.93 -4.45
C ASN A 287 14.01 -3.87 -4.20
N ALA A 288 14.80 -3.43 -5.20
CA ALA A 288 16.25 -3.24 -5.02
C ALA A 288 16.56 -2.22 -3.92
N LEU A 289 15.81 -1.12 -3.85
CA LEU A 289 15.97 -0.12 -2.79
C LEU A 289 15.65 -0.71 -1.40
N LEU A 290 14.59 -1.52 -1.27
CA LEU A 290 14.25 -2.18 -0.01
C LEU A 290 15.34 -3.14 0.45
N ARG A 291 15.91 -3.91 -0.48
CA ARG A 291 17.02 -4.82 -0.17
C ARG A 291 18.26 -4.07 0.28
N ALA A 292 18.65 -3.02 -0.45
CA ALA A 292 19.77 -2.17 -0.10
C ALA A 292 19.59 -1.50 1.27
N LEU A 293 18.36 -1.06 1.59
CA LEU A 293 18.05 -0.51 2.90
C LEU A 293 18.28 -1.55 4.00
N LEU A 294 17.77 -2.78 3.84
CA LEU A 294 17.88 -3.83 4.85
C LEU A 294 19.31 -4.37 5.01
N GLU A 295 20.13 -4.34 3.96
CA GLU A 295 21.54 -4.73 3.99
C GLU A 295 22.41 -3.72 4.76
N ASP A 296 22.00 -2.45 4.81
CA ASP A 296 22.71 -1.42 5.55
C ASP A 296 22.01 -1.11 6.88
N GLU A 297 22.28 -1.89 7.91
CA GLU A 297 21.71 -1.75 9.26
C GLU A 297 21.92 -0.36 9.87
N SER A 298 22.91 0.44 9.37
CA SER A 298 23.13 1.80 9.83
C SER A 298 22.17 2.82 9.19
N ALA A 299 21.47 2.42 8.11
CA ALA A 299 20.59 3.32 7.36
C ALA A 299 19.19 3.42 7.93
N TRP A 300 18.81 2.54 8.85
CA TRP A 300 17.48 2.51 9.42
C TRP A 300 17.48 2.05 10.88
N GLU A 301 16.38 2.21 11.54
CA GLU A 301 16.11 1.67 12.89
C GLU A 301 14.61 1.42 13.06
N PHE A 302 14.24 0.52 13.99
CA PHE A 302 12.86 0.46 14.43
C PHE A 302 12.51 1.64 15.34
N ALA A 303 11.31 2.21 15.13
CA ALA A 303 10.74 3.23 16.00
C ALA A 303 9.34 2.80 16.45
N THR A 304 8.99 3.15 17.69
CA THR A 304 7.65 3.01 18.27
C THR A 304 7.27 4.31 18.96
N PHE A 305 5.96 4.54 19.19
CA PHE A 305 5.47 5.73 19.87
C PHE A 305 4.59 5.31 21.04
N ASP A 306 5.12 5.48 22.25
CA ASP A 306 4.40 5.20 23.50
C ASP A 306 3.32 6.25 23.78
N ASN A 307 3.47 7.44 23.18
CA ASN A 307 2.50 8.51 23.16
C ASN A 307 2.13 8.86 21.72
N ILE A 308 0.86 8.68 21.36
CA ILE A 308 0.36 8.97 19.99
C ILE A 308 0.63 10.42 19.56
N ALA A 309 0.70 11.36 20.49
CA ALA A 309 1.00 12.77 20.18
C ALA A 309 2.43 13.00 19.67
N GLU A 310 3.34 12.05 19.88
CA GLU A 310 4.73 12.09 19.38
C GLU A 310 4.85 11.48 18.00
N ALA A 311 3.85 10.69 17.56
CA ALA A 311 3.82 10.13 16.23
C ALA A 311 3.56 11.23 15.18
N PRO A 312 4.04 11.08 13.94
CA PRO A 312 3.70 12.00 12.87
C PRO A 312 2.18 12.07 12.63
N ILE A 313 1.67 13.26 12.31
CA ILE A 313 0.22 13.57 12.22
C ILE A 313 -0.53 12.55 11.36
N GLY A 314 -0.02 12.19 10.19
CA GLY A 314 -0.67 11.22 9.30
C GLY A 314 -0.91 9.83 9.91
N PHE A 315 -0.14 9.46 10.94
CA PHE A 315 -0.33 8.19 11.67
C PHE A 315 -1.22 8.36 12.90
N GLN A 316 -1.31 9.56 13.48
CA GLN A 316 -2.24 9.87 14.58
C GLN A 316 -3.69 9.80 14.11
N GLU A 317 -3.98 10.33 12.91
CA GLU A 317 -5.33 10.42 12.36
C GLU A 317 -5.87 9.09 11.81
N GLN A 318 -5.00 8.15 11.45
CA GLN A 318 -5.44 6.79 11.08
C GLN A 318 -6.30 6.12 12.15
N THR A 319 -6.22 6.55 13.42
CA THR A 319 -7.12 6.12 14.50
C THR A 319 -8.50 6.76 14.41
N ALA A 320 -8.64 7.97 13.86
CA ALA A 320 -9.91 8.71 13.80
C ALA A 320 -10.89 8.18 12.72
N PHE A 321 -10.41 7.52 11.66
CA PHE A 321 -11.26 6.98 10.59
C PHE A 321 -12.17 5.81 11.00
N PHE A 322 -11.98 5.24 12.18
CA PHE A 322 -12.75 4.09 12.67
C PHE A 322 -13.86 4.46 13.67
N THR A 323 -14.08 5.77 13.93
CA THR A 323 -15.29 6.22 14.62
C THR A 323 -16.49 6.15 13.65
N PRO A 324 -17.63 5.54 14.03
CA PRO A 324 -18.75 5.24 13.13
C PRO A 324 -19.42 6.42 12.43
N ASN A 325 -19.03 7.64 12.71
CA ASN A 325 -19.71 8.88 12.29
C ASN A 325 -19.11 9.60 11.07
N LEU A 326 -18.09 9.04 10.38
CA LEU A 326 -17.47 9.67 9.22
C LEU A 326 -17.47 8.74 7.99
N MET A 327 -18.64 8.21 7.63
CA MET A 327 -18.85 7.63 6.30
C MET A 327 -19.11 8.78 5.31
N PRO A 328 -18.27 9.02 4.29
CA PRO A 328 -18.71 9.82 3.16
C PRO A 328 -19.81 9.04 2.46
N HIS A 329 -20.99 9.66 2.31
CA HIS A 329 -22.04 9.13 1.44
C HIS A 329 -21.51 9.11 0.01
N PHE A 330 -21.26 7.92 -0.51
CA PHE A 330 -21.04 7.72 -1.94
C PHE A 330 -22.40 7.81 -2.63
N SER A 331 -22.66 8.93 -3.28
CA SER A 331 -23.74 9.09 -4.26
C SER A 331 -23.22 8.85 -5.66
#